data_f581383a268cdcb25fd4063d7e9021db
#
_entry.id   f581383a268cdcb25fd4063d7e9021db
#
_cell.length_a   1.000
_cell.length_b   1.000
_cell.length_c   1.000
_cell.angle_alpha   90.00
_cell.angle_beta   90.00
_cell.angle_gamma   90.00
#
_symmetry.space_group_name_H-M   'P 1'
#
loop_
_entity.id
_entity.type
_entity.pdbx_description
1 polymer ?
#
loop_
_entity_poly.entity_id
_entity_poly.type
_entity_poly.pdbx_seq_one_letter_code
_entity_poly.pdbx_strand_id
1 'polypeptide(L)'
;MRRDAPSLPFLREGNIREKGMKPVFEKIFQLSKHKTNVKTEVMAGITTFMTMAYILAVNPSILSAAGMDSTAVLLATAIASFIGTACMGLMANLPFALSAGMGLNAFLAYTVVLGMGYTWQVALLAVFVEGLIFVVLSLTNVREAIFNAIPLTLKRGVSVGIGLFICFIGLQNAGLAVDSATLVTITSFTENFNTHGICALLALVGLFIMAALYLHHVKGAILLGILATWVIGMLCQVAGIYTPDPANGFYTLFPTMALTDFSKLGMTFGQCFNVDFSNVGIVNFIVVIFSFLFVDVFDT
;
A
#
# COMPACT_ATOMS: atom_id res chain seq x y z
N MET A 1 -56.00 26.37 -3.95
CA MET A 1 -55.41 26.31 -2.60
C MET A 1 -53.99 25.81 -2.70
N ARG A 2 -53.04 26.73 -2.85
CA ARG A 2 -51.59 26.44 -2.76
C ARG A 2 -51.24 26.51 -1.28
N ARG A 3 -50.70 25.44 -0.72
CA ARG A 3 -50.12 25.44 0.62
C ARG A 3 -48.63 25.83 0.48
N ASP A 4 -48.29 26.97 1.00
CA ASP A 4 -46.92 27.50 1.13
C ASP A 4 -46.14 26.60 2.07
N ALA A 5 -45.03 26.07 1.58
CA ALA A 5 -44.04 25.38 2.41
C ALA A 5 -43.26 26.43 3.22
N PRO A 6 -43.01 26.22 4.51
CA PRO A 6 -42.24 27.17 5.31
C PRO A 6 -40.79 27.19 4.87
N SER A 7 -40.30 28.36 4.51
CA SER A 7 -38.89 28.69 4.28
C SER A 7 -38.08 28.39 5.53
N LEU A 8 -37.16 27.44 5.44
CA LEU A 8 -36.13 27.20 6.46
C LEU A 8 -35.15 28.38 6.52
N PRO A 9 -35.08 29.12 7.63
CA PRO A 9 -34.14 30.19 7.79
C PRO A 9 -32.84 29.68 8.41
N PHE A 10 -31.95 29.08 7.64
CA PHE A 10 -30.59 28.87 8.10
C PHE A 10 -29.64 28.48 6.93
N LEU A 11 -29.51 29.36 5.97
CA LEU A 11 -28.23 29.50 5.26
C LEU A 11 -27.85 30.98 5.29
N ARG A 12 -27.44 31.40 6.46
CA ARG A 12 -26.66 32.63 6.62
C ARG A 12 -25.40 32.43 5.78
N GLU A 13 -25.30 33.07 4.64
CA GLU A 13 -24.06 33.31 3.93
C GLU A 13 -23.10 33.99 4.90
N GLY A 14 -22.46 33.19 5.73
CA GLY A 14 -21.33 33.59 6.54
C GLY A 14 -20.20 33.94 5.59
N ASN A 15 -19.93 35.23 5.53
CA ASN A 15 -18.74 35.84 4.97
C ASN A 15 -17.50 35.13 5.51
N ILE A 16 -17.11 33.98 4.93
CA ILE A 16 -15.82 33.34 5.18
C ILE A 16 -14.78 34.07 4.34
N ARG A 17 -14.65 35.37 4.59
CA ARG A 17 -13.41 36.07 4.37
C ARG A 17 -12.49 35.70 5.52
N GLU A 18 -11.94 34.48 5.49
CA GLU A 18 -10.75 34.19 6.30
C GLU A 18 -9.62 35.11 5.82
N LYS A 19 -9.40 36.18 6.60
CA LYS A 19 -8.18 37.00 6.57
C LYS A 19 -7.00 36.08 6.72
N GLY A 20 -6.27 35.82 5.62
CA GLY A 20 -4.95 35.21 5.72
C GLY A 20 -4.59 34.10 4.73
N MET A 21 -5.44 33.76 3.79
CA MET A 21 -5.05 32.81 2.73
C MET A 21 -4.00 33.51 1.84
N LYS A 22 -2.76 32.96 1.86
CA LYS A 22 -1.72 33.49 0.99
C LYS A 22 -2.20 33.39 -0.45
N PRO A 23 -2.17 34.45 -1.26
CA PRO A 23 -2.72 34.48 -2.64
C PRO A 23 -2.11 33.38 -3.54
N VAL A 24 -0.96 32.86 -3.16
CA VAL A 24 -0.28 31.76 -3.86
C VAL A 24 -1.08 30.46 -3.80
N PHE A 25 -1.61 30.06 -2.63
CA PHE A 25 -2.38 28.82 -2.50
C PHE A 25 -3.70 28.88 -3.27
N GLU A 26 -4.36 30.03 -3.25
CA GLU A 26 -5.60 30.21 -4.04
C GLU A 26 -5.33 30.15 -5.54
N LYS A 27 -4.20 30.69 -6.00
CA LYS A 27 -3.82 30.69 -7.42
C LYS A 27 -3.49 29.27 -7.92
N ILE A 28 -2.84 28.45 -7.09
CA ILE A 28 -2.42 27.08 -7.47
C ILE A 28 -3.58 26.09 -7.29
N PHE A 29 -4.26 26.10 -6.14
CA PHE A 29 -5.21 25.04 -5.74
C PHE A 29 -6.67 25.45 -5.91
N GLN A 30 -6.99 26.69 -6.29
CA GLN A 30 -8.36 27.18 -6.53
C GLN A 30 -9.36 26.79 -5.42
N LEU A 31 -8.93 26.92 -4.16
CA LEU A 31 -9.64 26.44 -2.99
C LEU A 31 -11.09 26.97 -2.89
N SER A 32 -11.29 28.25 -3.28
CA SER A 32 -12.62 28.88 -3.31
C SER A 32 -13.55 28.21 -4.32
N LYS A 33 -13.03 27.81 -5.48
CA LYS A 33 -13.78 27.11 -6.52
C LYS A 33 -14.22 25.72 -6.05
N HIS A 34 -13.37 25.02 -5.30
CA HIS A 34 -13.66 23.70 -4.73
C HIS A 34 -14.42 23.77 -3.39
N LYS A 35 -14.82 24.96 -2.91
CA LYS A 35 -15.55 25.19 -1.66
C LYS A 35 -14.85 24.58 -0.44
N THR A 36 -13.52 24.61 -0.43
CA THR A 36 -12.68 24.06 0.62
C THR A 36 -11.74 25.12 1.20
N ASN A 37 -10.95 24.76 2.20
CA ASN A 37 -9.97 25.62 2.82
C ASN A 37 -8.67 24.85 3.09
N VAL A 38 -7.55 25.56 3.30
CA VAL A 38 -6.22 24.97 3.52
C VAL A 38 -6.22 23.95 4.65
N LYS A 39 -6.94 24.22 5.76
CA LYS A 39 -6.99 23.32 6.91
C LYS A 39 -7.66 21.99 6.54
N THR A 40 -8.76 22.04 5.79
CA THR A 40 -9.48 20.84 5.34
C THR A 40 -8.61 20.01 4.40
N GLU A 41 -7.95 20.64 3.43
CA GLU A 41 -7.07 19.94 2.46
C GLU A 41 -5.87 19.29 3.15
N VAL A 42 -5.20 20.01 4.06
CA VAL A 42 -4.08 19.47 4.83
C VAL A 42 -4.54 18.29 5.71
N MET A 43 -5.69 18.42 6.37
CA MET A 43 -6.24 17.32 7.20
C MET A 43 -6.64 16.12 6.33
N ALA A 44 -7.16 16.34 5.13
CA ALA A 44 -7.47 15.26 4.20
C ALA A 44 -6.19 14.56 3.72
N GLY A 45 -5.16 15.32 3.33
CA GLY A 45 -3.86 14.76 2.94
C GLY A 45 -3.19 13.96 4.07
N ILE A 46 -3.19 14.49 5.31
CA ILE A 46 -2.68 13.76 6.47
C ILE A 46 -3.47 12.47 6.70
N THR A 47 -4.80 12.52 6.59
CA THR A 47 -5.64 11.34 6.80
C THR A 47 -5.35 10.26 5.75
N THR A 48 -5.23 10.62 4.47
CA THR A 48 -4.88 9.67 3.40
C THR A 48 -3.46 9.13 3.59
N PHE A 49 -2.50 9.97 3.97
CA PHE A 49 -1.14 9.52 4.29
C PHE A 49 -1.14 8.51 5.44
N MET A 50 -1.87 8.78 6.53
CA MET A 50 -1.96 7.85 7.67
C MET A 50 -2.54 6.48 7.30
N THR A 51 -3.43 6.42 6.31
CA THR A 51 -4.01 5.15 5.86
C THR A 51 -3.08 4.32 5.01
N MET A 52 -2.04 4.91 4.43
CA MET A 52 -1.12 4.19 3.53
C MET A 52 0.36 4.22 3.98
N ALA A 53 0.69 4.93 5.06
CA ALA A 53 2.08 5.02 5.55
C ALA A 53 2.72 3.66 5.87
N TYR A 54 1.90 2.65 6.22
CA TYR A 54 2.36 1.28 6.49
C TYR A 54 3.06 0.63 5.29
N ILE A 55 2.80 1.10 4.07
CA ILE A 55 3.39 0.53 2.86
C ILE A 55 4.91 0.69 2.84
N LEU A 56 5.43 1.73 3.51
CA LEU A 56 6.88 1.94 3.65
C LEU A 56 7.57 0.80 4.42
N ALA A 57 6.84 0.08 5.26
CA ALA A 57 7.34 -1.11 5.95
C ALA A 57 7.00 -2.40 5.20
N VAL A 58 5.77 -2.51 4.69
CA VAL A 58 5.27 -3.75 4.07
C VAL A 58 5.87 -3.97 2.68
N ASN A 59 6.05 -2.94 1.87
CA ASN A 59 6.58 -3.08 0.53
C ASN A 59 8.04 -3.63 0.52
N PRO A 60 8.98 -3.10 1.33
CA PRO A 60 10.29 -3.70 1.48
C PRO A 60 10.25 -5.15 1.96
N SER A 61 9.33 -5.49 2.88
CA SER A 61 9.18 -6.86 3.39
C SER A 61 8.76 -7.83 2.28
N ILE A 62 7.79 -7.46 1.45
CA ILE A 62 7.31 -8.31 0.34
C ILE A 62 8.39 -8.46 -0.74
N LEU A 63 9.00 -7.37 -1.18
CA LEU A 63 9.95 -7.41 -2.28
C LEU A 63 11.33 -7.97 -1.87
N SER A 64 11.69 -7.91 -0.59
CA SER A 64 12.89 -8.60 -0.09
C SER A 64 12.77 -10.12 -0.16
N ALA A 65 11.56 -10.68 -0.08
CA ALA A 65 11.34 -12.11 -0.33
C ALA A 65 11.72 -12.52 -1.77
N ALA A 66 11.65 -11.58 -2.72
CA ALA A 66 12.11 -11.77 -4.10
C ALA A 66 13.63 -11.55 -4.28
N GLY A 67 14.38 -11.30 -3.20
CA GLY A 67 15.84 -11.09 -3.23
C GLY A 67 16.28 -9.64 -3.46
N MET A 68 15.38 -8.66 -3.35
CA MET A 68 15.71 -7.25 -3.43
C MET A 68 16.24 -6.71 -2.08
N ASP A 69 17.19 -5.75 -2.10
CA ASP A 69 17.65 -5.10 -0.87
C ASP A 69 16.53 -4.28 -0.23
N SER A 70 16.17 -4.60 1.01
CA SER A 70 15.06 -3.97 1.74
C SER A 70 15.22 -2.45 1.88
N THR A 71 16.44 -1.95 2.09
CA THR A 71 16.71 -0.51 2.22
C THR A 71 16.55 0.19 0.88
N ALA A 72 17.03 -0.41 -0.20
CA ALA A 72 16.88 0.12 -1.55
C ALA A 72 15.39 0.20 -1.96
N VAL A 73 14.60 -0.84 -1.64
CA VAL A 73 13.16 -0.86 -1.88
C VAL A 73 12.45 0.21 -1.05
N LEU A 74 12.80 0.38 0.23
CA LEU A 74 12.26 1.45 1.08
C LEU A 74 12.47 2.83 0.45
N LEU A 75 13.70 3.13 0.03
CA LEU A 75 14.03 4.40 -0.60
C LEU A 75 13.27 4.60 -1.92
N ALA A 76 13.25 3.59 -2.78
CA ALA A 76 12.53 3.63 -4.05
C ALA A 76 11.01 3.86 -3.81
N THR A 77 10.42 3.15 -2.85
CA THR A 77 9.01 3.30 -2.48
C THR A 77 8.72 4.71 -1.96
N ALA A 78 9.56 5.24 -1.08
CA ALA A 78 9.38 6.58 -0.53
C ALA A 78 9.47 7.67 -1.61
N ILE A 79 10.46 7.58 -2.50
CA ILE A 79 10.66 8.54 -3.58
C ILE A 79 9.51 8.45 -4.61
N ALA A 80 9.13 7.24 -5.04
CA ALA A 80 8.03 7.05 -5.98
C ALA A 80 6.69 7.55 -5.40
N SER A 81 6.41 7.26 -4.13
CA SER A 81 5.21 7.74 -3.44
C SER A 81 5.21 9.25 -3.30
N PHE A 82 6.36 9.87 -3.02
CA PHE A 82 6.49 11.33 -2.97
C PHE A 82 6.20 11.96 -4.34
N ILE A 83 6.80 11.43 -5.42
CA ILE A 83 6.58 11.94 -6.79
C ILE A 83 5.10 11.77 -7.17
N GLY A 84 4.52 10.58 -6.98
CA GLY A 84 3.12 10.30 -7.30
C GLY A 84 2.16 11.22 -6.53
N THR A 85 2.37 11.38 -5.22
CA THR A 85 1.57 12.27 -4.37
C THR A 85 1.72 13.73 -4.78
N ALA A 86 2.94 14.18 -5.12
CA ALA A 86 3.18 15.53 -5.60
C ALA A 86 2.47 15.80 -6.94
N CYS A 87 2.52 14.85 -7.88
CA CYS A 87 1.78 14.93 -9.14
C CYS A 87 0.27 14.97 -8.90
N MET A 88 -0.26 14.15 -7.99
CA MET A 88 -1.69 14.17 -7.63
C MET A 88 -2.10 15.53 -7.07
N GLY A 89 -1.33 16.08 -6.14
CA GLY A 89 -1.62 17.40 -5.56
C GLY A 89 -1.48 18.57 -6.53
N LEU A 90 -0.45 18.55 -7.38
CA LEU A 90 -0.14 19.70 -8.26
C LEU A 90 -0.89 19.64 -9.61
N MET A 91 -1.09 18.43 -10.17
CA MET A 91 -1.70 18.28 -11.49
C MET A 91 -3.20 17.98 -11.39
N ALA A 92 -3.61 17.07 -10.52
CA ALA A 92 -5.01 16.69 -10.33
C ALA A 92 -5.73 17.56 -9.29
N ASN A 93 -4.99 18.32 -8.47
CA ASN A 93 -5.52 19.18 -7.41
C ASN A 93 -6.42 18.40 -6.41
N LEU A 94 -5.95 17.21 -6.02
CA LEU A 94 -6.64 16.33 -5.09
C LEU A 94 -5.74 15.99 -3.89
N PRO A 95 -6.25 15.99 -2.65
CA PRO A 95 -5.46 15.75 -1.44
C PRO A 95 -5.30 14.26 -1.15
N PHE A 96 -4.92 13.47 -2.17
CA PHE A 96 -4.70 12.03 -2.01
C PHE A 96 -3.21 11.71 -1.99
N ALA A 97 -2.79 10.94 -1.00
CA ALA A 97 -1.48 10.32 -1.01
C ALA A 97 -1.51 9.06 -1.89
N LEU A 98 -0.49 8.89 -2.72
CA LEU A 98 -0.33 7.75 -3.62
C LEU A 98 0.90 6.93 -3.25
N SER A 99 0.79 5.61 -3.41
CA SER A 99 1.91 4.68 -3.27
C SER A 99 1.71 3.43 -4.12
N ALA A 100 2.66 2.50 -4.06
CA ALA A 100 2.62 1.25 -4.80
C ALA A 100 1.44 0.36 -4.36
N GLY A 101 0.79 -0.31 -5.31
CA GLY A 101 -0.25 -1.29 -5.03
C GLY A 101 0.32 -2.59 -4.47
N MET A 102 -0.17 -3.06 -3.32
CA MET A 102 0.35 -4.28 -2.69
C MET A 102 0.02 -5.54 -3.50
N GLY A 103 -1.10 -5.58 -4.20
CA GLY A 103 -1.50 -6.71 -5.03
C GLY A 103 -0.48 -7.03 -6.11
N LEU A 104 -0.04 -6.01 -6.85
CA LEU A 104 0.99 -6.13 -7.89
C LEU A 104 2.36 -6.53 -7.31
N ASN A 105 2.75 -5.95 -6.19
CA ASN A 105 4.03 -6.26 -5.56
C ASN A 105 4.08 -7.70 -5.03
N ALA A 106 2.99 -8.17 -4.45
CA ALA A 106 2.86 -9.56 -4.02
C ALA A 106 2.84 -10.53 -5.21
N PHE A 107 2.15 -10.19 -6.30
CA PHE A 107 2.17 -10.97 -7.54
C PHE A 107 3.59 -11.05 -8.12
N LEU A 108 4.32 -9.91 -8.15
CA LEU A 108 5.72 -9.87 -8.56
C LEU A 108 6.59 -10.82 -7.72
N ALA A 109 6.55 -10.68 -6.40
CA ALA A 109 7.43 -11.41 -5.51
C ALA A 109 7.09 -12.90 -5.46
N TYR A 110 5.84 -13.23 -5.17
CA TYR A 110 5.45 -14.62 -4.88
C TYR A 110 5.11 -15.41 -6.14
N THR A 111 4.47 -14.81 -7.13
CA THR A 111 4.07 -15.55 -8.33
C THR A 111 5.16 -15.53 -9.39
N VAL A 112 5.66 -14.36 -9.76
CA VAL A 112 6.61 -14.25 -10.89
C VAL A 112 8.02 -14.67 -10.47
N VAL A 113 8.54 -14.14 -9.36
CA VAL A 113 9.91 -14.46 -8.94
C VAL A 113 9.98 -15.82 -8.29
N LEU A 114 9.26 -16.05 -7.20
CA LEU A 114 9.35 -17.31 -6.43
C LEU A 114 8.63 -18.47 -7.12
N GLY A 115 7.46 -18.23 -7.71
CA GLY A 115 6.65 -19.28 -8.33
C GLY A 115 7.11 -19.69 -9.72
N MET A 116 7.48 -18.74 -10.59
CA MET A 116 7.94 -19.00 -11.96
C MET A 116 9.47 -19.08 -12.07
N GLY A 117 10.22 -18.74 -11.01
CA GLY A 117 11.68 -18.78 -10.98
C GLY A 117 12.36 -17.68 -11.79
N TYR A 118 11.68 -16.57 -12.06
CA TYR A 118 12.26 -15.43 -12.76
C TYR A 118 13.10 -14.57 -11.82
N THR A 119 14.12 -13.92 -12.36
CA THR A 119 14.86 -12.92 -11.60
C THR A 119 13.97 -11.69 -11.37
N TRP A 120 14.14 -11.03 -10.24
CA TRP A 120 13.35 -9.82 -9.94
C TRP A 120 13.60 -8.68 -10.95
N GLN A 121 14.76 -8.65 -11.63
CA GLN A 121 15.05 -7.70 -12.70
C GLN A 121 14.13 -7.92 -13.91
N VAL A 122 13.90 -9.18 -14.30
CA VAL A 122 12.97 -9.56 -15.38
C VAL A 122 11.55 -9.13 -15.02
N ALA A 123 11.15 -9.39 -13.76
CA ALA A 123 9.84 -8.99 -13.27
C ALA A 123 9.68 -7.46 -13.26
N LEU A 124 10.71 -6.70 -12.86
CA LEU A 124 10.68 -5.22 -12.93
C LEU A 124 10.62 -4.72 -14.38
N LEU A 125 11.29 -5.38 -15.32
CA LEU A 125 11.15 -5.02 -16.74
C LEU A 125 9.73 -5.27 -17.25
N ALA A 126 9.09 -6.37 -16.83
CA ALA A 126 7.71 -6.64 -17.19
C ALA A 126 6.76 -5.55 -16.68
N VAL A 127 6.94 -5.12 -15.41
CA VAL A 127 6.18 -4.00 -14.81
C VAL A 127 6.46 -2.67 -15.54
N PHE A 128 7.71 -2.41 -15.92
CA PHE A 128 8.05 -1.21 -16.67
C PHE A 128 7.37 -1.16 -18.04
N VAL A 129 7.41 -2.27 -18.79
CA VAL A 129 6.76 -2.38 -20.11
C VAL A 129 5.23 -2.28 -19.96
N GLU A 130 4.66 -2.96 -18.97
CA GLU A 130 3.25 -2.89 -18.63
C GLU A 130 2.83 -1.45 -18.33
N GLY A 131 3.57 -0.73 -17.47
CA GLY A 131 3.27 0.67 -17.15
C GLY A 131 3.29 1.58 -18.38
N LEU A 132 4.20 1.37 -19.34
CA LEU A 132 4.19 2.11 -20.61
C LEU A 132 2.93 1.81 -21.44
N ILE A 133 2.53 0.54 -21.52
CA ILE A 133 1.29 0.13 -22.20
C ILE A 133 0.09 0.77 -21.50
N PHE A 134 0.07 0.76 -20.17
CA PHE A 134 -1.02 1.35 -19.37
C PHE A 134 -1.16 2.87 -19.61
N VAL A 135 -0.05 3.60 -19.70
CA VAL A 135 -0.06 5.03 -20.05
C VAL A 135 -0.68 5.24 -21.44
N VAL A 136 -0.29 4.46 -22.43
CA VAL A 136 -0.86 4.54 -23.80
C VAL A 136 -2.36 4.24 -23.79
N LEU A 137 -2.79 3.20 -23.07
CA LEU A 137 -4.20 2.84 -22.93
C LEU A 137 -5.02 3.94 -22.24
N SER A 138 -4.43 4.61 -21.25
CA SER A 138 -5.07 5.71 -20.54
C SER A 138 -5.21 6.97 -21.41
N LEU A 139 -4.20 7.28 -22.21
CA LEU A 139 -4.25 8.43 -23.14
C LEU A 139 -5.24 8.22 -24.30
N THR A 140 -5.47 6.98 -24.72
CA THR A 140 -6.37 6.64 -25.84
C THR A 140 -7.81 6.34 -25.41
N ASN A 141 -8.16 6.51 -24.12
CA ASN A 141 -9.47 6.13 -23.55
C ASN A 141 -9.83 4.63 -23.73
N VAL A 142 -8.93 3.81 -24.23
CA VAL A 142 -9.14 2.36 -24.39
C VAL A 142 -9.32 1.69 -23.04
N ARG A 143 -8.61 2.14 -22.00
CA ARG A 143 -8.77 1.68 -20.63
C ARG A 143 -10.21 1.81 -20.15
N GLU A 144 -10.84 2.96 -20.35
CA GLU A 144 -12.24 3.19 -19.98
C GLU A 144 -13.20 2.27 -20.75
N ALA A 145 -12.95 2.06 -22.04
CA ALA A 145 -13.73 1.14 -22.86
C ALA A 145 -13.62 -0.31 -22.38
N ILE A 146 -12.40 -0.78 -22.06
CA ILE A 146 -12.17 -2.12 -21.50
C ILE A 146 -12.89 -2.25 -20.15
N PHE A 147 -12.68 -1.28 -19.26
CA PHE A 147 -13.32 -1.30 -17.95
C PHE A 147 -14.85 -1.33 -18.05
N ASN A 148 -15.45 -0.53 -18.93
CA ASN A 148 -16.89 -0.47 -19.11
C ASN A 148 -17.46 -1.73 -19.79
N ALA A 149 -16.67 -2.45 -20.58
CA ALA A 149 -17.07 -3.72 -21.19
C ALA A 149 -17.19 -4.89 -20.19
N ILE A 150 -16.51 -4.78 -19.03
CA ILE A 150 -16.52 -5.83 -18.01
C ILE A 150 -17.81 -5.78 -17.20
N PRO A 151 -18.55 -6.91 -17.03
CA PRO A 151 -19.75 -6.98 -16.23
C PRO A 151 -19.51 -6.57 -14.76
N LEU A 152 -20.47 -5.86 -14.16
CA LEU A 152 -20.36 -5.36 -12.78
C LEU A 152 -20.15 -6.49 -11.76
N THR A 153 -20.72 -7.65 -11.98
CA THR A 153 -20.54 -8.82 -11.12
C THR A 153 -19.09 -9.29 -11.10
N LEU A 154 -18.43 -9.30 -12.26
CA LEU A 154 -17.02 -9.68 -12.39
C LEU A 154 -16.11 -8.64 -11.68
N LYS A 155 -16.37 -7.35 -11.88
CA LYS A 155 -15.64 -6.27 -11.18
C LYS A 155 -15.68 -6.44 -9.66
N ARG A 156 -16.88 -6.69 -9.12
CA ARG A 156 -17.06 -6.95 -7.69
C ARG A 156 -16.34 -8.22 -7.24
N GLY A 157 -16.40 -9.27 -8.03
CA GLY A 157 -15.70 -10.53 -7.76
C GLY A 157 -14.18 -10.35 -7.68
N VAL A 158 -13.61 -9.61 -8.62
CA VAL A 158 -12.16 -9.30 -8.64
C VAL A 158 -11.76 -8.48 -7.40
N SER A 159 -12.51 -7.43 -7.06
CA SER A 159 -12.22 -6.63 -5.86
C SER A 159 -12.24 -7.46 -4.57
N VAL A 160 -13.21 -8.37 -4.44
CA VAL A 160 -13.26 -9.31 -3.29
C VAL A 160 -12.06 -10.28 -3.33
N GLY A 161 -11.71 -10.80 -4.52
CA GLY A 161 -10.57 -11.70 -4.70
C GLY A 161 -9.24 -11.05 -4.31
N ILE A 162 -9.01 -9.81 -4.74
CA ILE A 162 -7.82 -9.03 -4.36
C ILE A 162 -7.79 -8.82 -2.83
N GLY A 163 -8.91 -8.45 -2.23
CA GLY A 163 -9.00 -8.28 -0.77
C GLY A 163 -8.68 -9.56 0.01
N LEU A 164 -9.20 -10.71 -0.42
CA LEU A 164 -8.91 -12.03 0.17
C LEU A 164 -7.44 -12.43 -0.03
N PHE A 165 -6.87 -12.16 -1.18
CA PHE A 165 -5.46 -12.42 -1.48
C PHE A 165 -4.53 -11.63 -0.56
N ILE A 166 -4.77 -10.32 -0.40
CA ILE A 166 -3.99 -9.47 0.51
C ILE A 166 -4.17 -9.93 1.97
N CYS A 167 -5.39 -10.30 2.36
CA CYS A 167 -5.67 -10.85 3.69
C CYS A 167 -4.87 -12.12 3.95
N PHE A 168 -4.84 -13.04 2.99
CA PHE A 168 -4.10 -14.30 3.11
C PHE A 168 -2.59 -14.07 3.24
N ILE A 169 -2.01 -13.19 2.41
CA ILE A 169 -0.60 -12.79 2.53
C ILE A 169 -0.32 -12.17 3.90
N GLY A 170 -1.24 -11.33 4.39
CA GLY A 170 -1.13 -10.74 5.73
C GLY A 170 -1.10 -11.81 6.83
N LEU A 171 -1.92 -12.85 6.74
CA LEU A 171 -1.92 -13.98 7.68
C LEU A 171 -0.64 -14.80 7.61
N GLN A 172 -0.07 -15.00 6.41
CA GLN A 172 1.22 -15.68 6.25
C GLN A 172 2.38 -14.84 6.82
N ASN A 173 2.45 -13.56 6.51
CA ASN A 173 3.49 -12.68 7.03
C ASN A 173 3.40 -12.49 8.56
N ALA A 174 2.20 -12.57 9.12
CA ALA A 174 1.97 -12.56 10.56
C ALA A 174 2.36 -13.89 11.24
N GLY A 175 2.71 -14.92 10.46
CA GLY A 175 2.99 -16.27 10.97
C GLY A 175 1.77 -17.00 11.53
N LEU A 176 0.54 -16.53 11.20
CA LEU A 176 -0.71 -17.21 11.58
C LEU A 176 -1.04 -18.39 10.67
N ALA A 177 -0.87 -18.17 9.35
CA ALA A 177 -1.03 -19.22 8.35
C ALA A 177 0.35 -19.71 7.95
N VAL A 178 0.64 -20.98 8.18
CA VAL A 178 1.93 -21.63 7.88
C VAL A 178 1.75 -22.81 6.95
N ASP A 179 2.80 -23.19 6.25
CA ASP A 179 2.81 -24.32 5.33
C ASP A 179 2.54 -25.64 6.06
N SER A 180 1.80 -26.52 5.42
CA SER A 180 1.45 -27.85 5.96
C SER A 180 1.34 -28.86 4.82
N ALA A 181 1.39 -30.14 5.16
CA ALA A 181 1.11 -31.23 4.22
C ALA A 181 -0.28 -31.12 3.56
N THR A 182 -1.21 -30.40 4.18
CA THR A 182 -2.57 -30.13 3.68
C THR A 182 -2.71 -28.71 3.13
N LEU A 183 -1.68 -28.13 2.55
CA LEU A 183 -1.54 -26.78 2.01
C LEU A 183 -1.25 -25.72 3.08
N VAL A 184 -2.14 -25.49 4.03
CA VAL A 184 -2.01 -24.47 5.07
C VAL A 184 -2.57 -24.94 6.38
N THR A 185 -1.94 -24.55 7.48
CA THR A 185 -2.44 -24.78 8.83
C THR A 185 -2.26 -23.52 9.69
N ILE A 186 -2.89 -23.52 10.86
CA ILE A 186 -2.66 -22.46 11.85
C ILE A 186 -1.38 -22.77 12.60
N THR A 187 -0.58 -21.74 12.89
CA THR A 187 0.66 -21.88 13.65
C THR A 187 0.44 -22.51 15.03
N SER A 188 1.44 -23.25 15.52
CA SER A 188 1.46 -23.71 16.90
C SER A 188 1.86 -22.56 17.82
N PHE A 189 0.95 -22.13 18.70
CA PHE A 189 1.25 -21.08 19.68
C PHE A 189 2.13 -21.58 20.84
N THR A 190 2.28 -22.88 21.01
CA THR A 190 3.05 -23.49 22.09
C THR A 190 4.51 -23.76 21.71
N GLU A 191 4.77 -24.05 20.45
CA GLU A 191 6.12 -24.20 19.93
C GLU A 191 6.74 -22.84 19.65
N ASN A 192 7.93 -22.59 20.18
CA ASN A 192 8.64 -21.31 20.00
C ASN A 192 7.77 -20.08 20.34
N PHE A 193 7.05 -20.15 21.49
CA PHE A 193 6.14 -19.08 21.89
C PHE A 193 6.83 -17.71 21.93
N ASN A 194 8.08 -17.63 22.39
CA ASN A 194 8.82 -16.37 22.56
C ASN A 194 9.28 -15.72 21.24
N THR A 195 9.07 -16.38 20.10
CA THR A 195 9.36 -15.86 18.75
C THR A 195 8.10 -15.87 17.89
N HIS A 196 7.77 -17.04 17.30
CA HIS A 196 6.62 -17.19 16.41
C HIS A 196 5.28 -16.99 17.11
N GLY A 197 5.06 -17.66 18.24
CA GLY A 197 3.77 -17.66 18.92
C GLY A 197 3.33 -16.28 19.39
N ILE A 198 4.26 -15.51 19.99
CA ILE A 198 3.97 -14.14 20.46
C ILE A 198 3.75 -13.18 19.30
N CYS A 199 4.48 -13.31 18.17
CA CYS A 199 4.27 -12.48 16.98
C CYS A 199 2.89 -12.71 16.38
N ALA A 200 2.47 -13.96 16.25
CA ALA A 200 1.14 -14.33 15.77
C ALA A 200 0.02 -13.81 16.70
N LEU A 201 0.24 -13.91 18.03
CA LEU A 201 -0.69 -13.37 19.03
C LEU A 201 -0.79 -11.84 18.94
N LEU A 202 0.35 -11.14 18.83
CA LEU A 202 0.39 -9.69 18.67
C LEU A 202 -0.32 -9.25 17.38
N ALA A 203 -0.19 -9.99 16.28
CA ALA A 203 -0.89 -9.71 15.05
C ALA A 203 -2.41 -9.80 15.23
N LEU A 204 -2.92 -10.81 15.95
CA LEU A 204 -4.35 -10.91 16.29
C LEU A 204 -4.82 -9.75 17.18
N VAL A 205 -4.07 -9.45 18.24
CA VAL A 205 -4.38 -8.32 19.12
C VAL A 205 -4.41 -7.01 18.33
N GLY A 206 -3.43 -6.80 17.46
CA GLY A 206 -3.37 -5.64 16.57
C GLY A 206 -4.56 -5.54 15.63
N LEU A 207 -4.99 -6.66 15.05
CA LEU A 207 -6.18 -6.71 14.20
C LEU A 207 -7.44 -6.30 14.98
N PHE A 208 -7.61 -6.79 16.22
CA PHE A 208 -8.74 -6.39 17.07
C PHE A 208 -8.69 -4.92 17.47
N ILE A 209 -7.50 -4.39 17.79
CA ILE A 209 -7.34 -2.94 18.07
C ILE A 209 -7.70 -2.11 16.84
N MET A 210 -7.21 -2.47 15.65
CA MET A 210 -7.56 -1.77 14.42
C MET A 210 -9.05 -1.83 14.12
N ALA A 211 -9.67 -2.99 14.28
CA ALA A 211 -11.11 -3.16 14.08
C ALA A 211 -11.94 -2.31 15.07
N ALA A 212 -11.55 -2.29 16.34
CA ALA A 212 -12.21 -1.44 17.34
C ALA A 212 -12.08 0.05 17.01
N LEU A 213 -10.88 0.52 16.68
CA LEU A 213 -10.65 1.91 16.26
C LEU A 213 -11.44 2.28 15.00
N TYR A 214 -11.53 1.37 14.04
CA TYR A 214 -12.29 1.56 12.81
C TYR A 214 -13.80 1.67 13.08
N LEU A 215 -14.35 0.79 13.92
CA LEU A 215 -15.76 0.82 14.32
C LEU A 215 -16.11 2.09 15.09
N HIS A 216 -15.18 2.64 15.85
CA HIS A 216 -15.34 3.93 16.52
C HIS A 216 -15.08 5.15 15.60
N HIS A 217 -14.93 4.93 14.29
CA HIS A 217 -14.68 5.97 13.29
C HIS A 217 -13.47 6.87 13.59
N VAL A 218 -12.45 6.33 14.24
CA VAL A 218 -11.21 7.07 14.54
C VAL A 218 -10.43 7.29 13.23
N LYS A 219 -10.12 8.53 12.91
CA LYS A 219 -9.32 8.88 11.73
C LYS A 219 -7.91 8.31 11.88
N GLY A 220 -7.45 7.60 10.86
CA GLY A 220 -6.14 6.93 10.88
C GLY A 220 -6.10 5.66 11.74
N ALA A 221 -7.25 4.98 11.97
CA ALA A 221 -7.37 3.76 12.76
C ALA A 221 -6.34 2.69 12.41
N ILE A 222 -6.01 2.52 11.13
CA ILE A 222 -5.02 1.55 10.65
C ILE A 222 -3.63 1.87 11.21
N LEU A 223 -3.14 3.09 10.98
CA LEU A 223 -1.81 3.50 11.47
C LEU A 223 -1.74 3.47 13.00
N LEU A 224 -2.77 3.97 13.67
CA LEU A 224 -2.83 3.96 15.13
C LEU A 224 -2.84 2.53 15.69
N GLY A 225 -3.54 1.60 15.03
CA GLY A 225 -3.54 0.19 15.40
C GLY A 225 -2.16 -0.45 15.22
N ILE A 226 -1.47 -0.17 14.12
CA ILE A 226 -0.09 -0.64 13.88
C ILE A 226 0.85 -0.10 14.95
N LEU A 227 0.82 1.20 15.23
CA LEU A 227 1.68 1.83 16.25
C LEU A 227 1.38 1.28 17.65
N ALA A 228 0.10 1.10 17.99
CA ALA A 228 -0.28 0.51 19.29
C ALA A 228 0.25 -0.92 19.41
N THR A 229 0.11 -1.74 18.38
CA THR A 229 0.63 -3.12 18.37
C THR A 229 2.14 -3.14 18.48
N TRP A 230 2.84 -2.24 17.79
CA TRP A 230 4.29 -2.11 17.89
C TRP A 230 4.74 -1.72 19.30
N VAL A 231 4.06 -0.77 19.94
CA VAL A 231 4.34 -0.40 21.35
C VAL A 231 4.11 -1.59 22.28
N ILE A 232 3.02 -2.34 22.11
CA ILE A 232 2.75 -3.56 22.90
C ILE A 232 3.88 -4.59 22.67
N GLY A 233 4.33 -4.76 21.42
CA GLY A 233 5.46 -5.62 21.09
C GLY A 233 6.75 -5.22 21.79
N MET A 234 7.09 -3.91 21.83
CA MET A 234 8.24 -3.41 22.60
C MET A 234 8.11 -3.72 24.09
N LEU A 235 6.92 -3.57 24.66
CA LEU A 235 6.66 -3.95 26.06
C LEU A 235 6.85 -5.45 26.30
N CYS A 236 6.40 -6.29 25.37
CA CYS A 236 6.63 -7.74 25.42
C CYS A 236 8.13 -8.07 25.34
N GLN A 237 8.91 -7.34 24.56
CA GLN A 237 10.36 -7.52 24.49
C GLN A 237 11.04 -7.11 25.80
N VAL A 238 10.65 -6.00 26.43
CA VAL A 238 11.17 -5.60 27.74
C VAL A 238 10.82 -6.62 28.83
N ALA A 239 9.60 -7.17 28.77
CA ALA A 239 9.13 -8.19 29.70
C ALA A 239 9.78 -9.59 29.49
N GLY A 240 10.60 -9.76 28.45
CA GLY A 240 11.22 -11.04 28.11
C GLY A 240 10.26 -12.08 27.51
N ILE A 241 9.04 -11.65 27.15
CA ILE A 241 8.05 -12.52 26.47
C ILE A 241 8.41 -12.71 25.00
N TYR A 242 8.89 -11.64 24.34
CA TYR A 242 9.46 -11.69 23.00
C TYR A 242 10.99 -11.67 23.08
N THR A 243 11.64 -12.66 22.49
CA THR A 243 13.11 -12.74 22.41
C THR A 243 13.54 -12.58 20.95
N PRO A 244 14.32 -11.55 20.60
CA PRO A 244 14.84 -11.39 19.25
C PRO A 244 15.75 -12.58 18.87
N ASP A 245 15.53 -13.14 17.68
CA ASP A 245 16.36 -14.17 17.06
C ASP A 245 16.61 -13.80 15.59
N PRO A 246 17.65 -12.99 15.32
CA PRO A 246 17.97 -12.52 13.97
C PRO A 246 18.31 -13.63 12.99
N ALA A 247 18.78 -14.79 13.47
CA ALA A 247 19.07 -15.93 12.62
C ALA A 247 17.82 -16.52 11.96
N ASN A 248 16.68 -16.42 12.66
CA ASN A 248 15.38 -16.88 12.19
C ASN A 248 14.46 -15.72 11.72
N GLY A 249 15.00 -14.51 11.53
CA GLY A 249 14.26 -13.37 11.00
C GLY A 249 13.50 -12.54 12.05
N PHE A 250 13.69 -12.82 13.36
CA PHE A 250 13.05 -12.07 14.44
C PHE A 250 13.99 -10.99 14.98
N TYR A 251 13.79 -9.77 14.51
CA TYR A 251 14.64 -8.62 14.90
C TYR A 251 14.12 -7.92 16.15
N THR A 252 14.99 -7.07 16.74
CA THR A 252 14.58 -6.20 17.84
C THR A 252 13.48 -5.23 17.38
N LEU A 253 12.48 -5.02 18.24
CA LEU A 253 11.37 -4.10 17.97
C LEU A 253 11.72 -2.64 18.35
N PHE A 254 12.87 -2.43 19.02
CA PHE A 254 13.33 -1.08 19.30
C PHE A 254 13.90 -0.41 18.06
N PRO A 255 13.51 0.85 17.78
CA PRO A 255 14.01 1.58 16.63
C PRO A 255 15.51 1.84 16.76
N THR A 256 16.26 1.49 15.75
CA THR A 256 17.69 1.84 15.64
C THR A 256 17.82 3.12 14.82
N MET A 257 18.45 4.14 15.38
CA MET A 257 18.77 5.39 14.68
C MET A 257 19.97 5.15 13.75
N ALA A 258 19.73 4.53 12.60
CA ALA A 258 20.72 4.44 11.55
C ALA A 258 20.36 5.42 10.43
N LEU A 259 21.34 6.19 9.96
CA LEU A 259 21.17 7.00 8.76
C LEU A 259 21.01 6.06 7.57
N THR A 260 19.94 6.25 6.82
CA THR A 260 19.68 5.45 5.64
C THR A 260 20.72 5.76 4.57
N ASP A 261 21.39 4.74 4.09
CA ASP A 261 22.40 4.87 3.05
C ASP A 261 21.72 5.04 1.68
N PHE A 262 21.69 6.27 1.21
CA PHE A 262 21.08 6.62 -0.09
C PHE A 262 21.83 6.02 -1.28
N SER A 263 23.10 5.56 -1.11
CA SER A 263 23.84 4.91 -2.18
C SER A 263 23.19 3.59 -2.61
N LYS A 264 22.49 2.93 -1.70
CA LYS A 264 21.75 1.69 -1.96
C LYS A 264 20.60 1.85 -2.97
N LEU A 265 20.13 3.06 -3.22
CA LEU A 265 19.09 3.29 -4.24
C LEU A 265 19.54 2.78 -5.62
N GLY A 266 20.83 2.86 -5.95
CA GLY A 266 21.39 2.31 -7.19
C GLY A 266 21.24 0.79 -7.34
N MET A 267 21.00 0.06 -6.24
CA MET A 267 20.78 -1.39 -6.29
C MET A 267 19.42 -1.79 -6.86
N THR A 268 18.46 -0.87 -6.91
CA THR A 268 17.12 -1.10 -7.50
C THR A 268 16.84 -0.18 -8.67
N PHE A 269 17.33 1.06 -8.63
CA PHE A 269 17.09 2.04 -9.68
C PHE A 269 17.75 1.63 -11.00
N GLY A 270 16.96 1.55 -12.07
CA GLY A 270 17.44 1.20 -13.41
C GLY A 270 17.78 -0.28 -13.61
N GLN A 271 17.62 -1.12 -12.61
CA GLN A 271 17.93 -2.56 -12.73
C GLN A 271 16.97 -3.31 -13.68
N CYS A 272 15.82 -2.73 -14.01
CA CYS A 272 14.94 -3.26 -15.05
C CYS A 272 15.59 -3.28 -16.45
N PHE A 273 16.69 -2.56 -16.67
CA PHE A 273 17.45 -2.59 -17.93
C PHE A 273 18.67 -3.56 -17.88
N ASN A 274 18.99 -4.10 -16.72
CA ASN A 274 20.07 -5.05 -16.53
C ASN A 274 19.51 -6.48 -16.41
N VAL A 275 18.98 -6.99 -17.50
CA VAL A 275 18.19 -8.23 -17.54
C VAL A 275 18.91 -9.30 -18.37
N ASP A 276 18.95 -10.51 -17.82
CA ASP A 276 19.35 -11.71 -18.54
C ASP A 276 18.13 -12.52 -18.97
N PHE A 277 17.92 -12.61 -20.27
CA PHE A 277 16.81 -13.36 -20.87
C PHE A 277 17.12 -14.82 -21.14
N SER A 278 18.29 -15.33 -20.81
CA SER A 278 18.74 -16.68 -21.19
C SER A 278 17.78 -17.79 -20.72
N ASN A 279 17.07 -17.55 -19.60
CA ASN A 279 16.12 -18.52 -19.02
C ASN A 279 14.64 -18.11 -19.14
N VAL A 280 14.33 -17.06 -19.91
CA VAL A 280 12.97 -16.52 -20.00
C VAL A 280 12.41 -16.74 -21.41
N GLY A 281 11.40 -17.59 -21.56
CA GLY A 281 10.69 -17.74 -22.81
C GLY A 281 9.90 -16.45 -23.15
N ILE A 282 10.07 -15.94 -24.38
CA ILE A 282 9.40 -14.72 -24.84
C ILE A 282 7.89 -14.79 -24.64
N VAL A 283 7.28 -15.94 -24.91
CA VAL A 283 5.82 -16.14 -24.75
C VAL A 283 5.41 -15.98 -23.29
N ASN A 284 6.17 -16.59 -22.37
CA ASN A 284 5.88 -16.50 -20.93
C ASN A 284 6.08 -15.07 -20.41
N PHE A 285 7.08 -14.35 -20.92
CA PHE A 285 7.28 -12.94 -20.59
C PHE A 285 6.10 -12.06 -21.02
N ILE A 286 5.58 -12.28 -22.23
CA ILE A 286 4.37 -11.58 -22.71
C ILE A 286 3.18 -11.90 -21.83
N VAL A 287 2.99 -13.16 -21.43
CA VAL A 287 1.90 -13.56 -20.52
C VAL A 287 2.02 -12.84 -19.17
N VAL A 288 3.23 -12.71 -18.62
CA VAL A 288 3.48 -11.98 -17.37
C VAL A 288 3.12 -10.50 -17.51
N ILE A 289 3.51 -9.83 -18.61
CA ILE A 289 3.12 -8.43 -18.87
C ILE A 289 1.60 -8.27 -18.91
N PHE A 290 0.91 -9.13 -19.65
CA PHE A 290 -0.57 -9.09 -19.71
C PHE A 290 -1.22 -9.39 -18.37
N SER A 291 -0.63 -10.25 -17.54
CA SER A 291 -1.13 -10.54 -16.21
C SER A 291 -1.01 -9.31 -15.29
N PHE A 292 0.12 -8.60 -15.33
CA PHE A 292 0.29 -7.33 -14.62
C PHE A 292 -0.72 -6.28 -15.09
N LEU A 293 -0.84 -6.12 -16.42
CA LEU A 293 -1.78 -5.17 -17.01
C LEU A 293 -3.23 -5.45 -16.61
N PHE A 294 -3.62 -6.73 -16.58
CA PHE A 294 -4.96 -7.13 -16.16
C PHE A 294 -5.21 -6.78 -14.70
N VAL A 295 -4.27 -7.09 -13.82
CA VAL A 295 -4.39 -6.75 -12.38
C VAL A 295 -4.47 -5.24 -12.20
N ASP A 296 -3.61 -4.45 -12.88
CA ASP A 296 -3.56 -2.99 -12.74
C ASP A 296 -4.84 -2.30 -13.23
N VAL A 297 -5.46 -2.79 -14.30
CA VAL A 297 -6.76 -2.27 -14.79
C VAL A 297 -7.85 -2.39 -13.74
N PHE A 298 -7.78 -3.40 -12.84
CA PHE A 298 -8.76 -3.59 -11.78
C PHE A 298 -8.38 -2.92 -10.45
N ASP A 299 -7.10 -2.69 -10.20
CA ASP A 299 -6.59 -2.14 -8.94
C ASP A 299 -6.62 -0.60 -8.95
N THR A 300 -6.65 0.03 -10.11
CA THR A 300 -6.69 1.48 -10.33
C THR A 300 -8.05 1.95 -10.81
#